data_6aad024822e6c9f8afd7a779a7e03d58
#
_entry.id   6aad024822e6c9f8afd7a779a7e03d58
#
_cell.length_a   1.000
_cell.length_b   1.000
_cell.length_c   1.000
_cell.angle_alpha   90.00
_cell.angle_beta   90.00
_cell.angle_gamma   90.00
#
_symmetry.space_group_name_H-M   'P 1'
#
loop_
_entity.id
_entity.type
_entity.pdbx_description
1 polymer ?
#
loop_
_entity_poly.entity_id
_entity_poly.type
_entity_poly.pdbx_seq_one_letter_code
_entity_poly.pdbx_strand_id
1 'polypeptide(L)'
;MQYSSTDSFYGLLVAAAVVNLATCPSTIFLNALVMVAVKAKRRLQTHPNILLACMALTDLMVGLVVQPLHVAKTIFILQAGKDAHEFCNIDLAFAVSLFIFSFGTNCHLLLISGERYLAIKHTFTHAKVITRARLILSSAVTWIATMVFLLVTRYLVVFFFICGAIVQSSIFLLHILVYKEARRQKKQILSQQVSMEARAKFNQDMKALKLTSIILMTLFICCLSPLILVFVTWLLFSEAIPPHAKTLVPHFALLPVLITSFLNPVIYSVRKKEFRLAFIKLLLRKSLQDAEEFNRRLFGSRNNTVRQQIGQEG
;
A
#
# COMPACT_ATOMS: atom_id res chain seq x y z
N MET A 1 38.86 13.97 8.70
CA MET A 1 37.87 12.98 8.16
C MET A 1 36.62 12.80 9.01
N GLN A 2 36.63 13.06 10.31
CA GLN A 2 35.44 12.89 11.18
C GLN A 2 34.38 13.99 11.00
N TYR A 3 34.74 15.17 10.60
CA TYR A 3 33.83 16.32 10.40
C TYR A 3 32.90 16.13 9.17
N SER A 4 33.42 15.54 8.10
CA SER A 4 32.64 15.27 6.85
C SER A 4 31.55 14.19 7.04
N SER A 5 31.72 13.26 7.95
CA SER A 5 30.74 12.18 8.18
C SER A 5 29.52 12.63 9.02
N THR A 6 29.73 13.57 9.94
CA THR A 6 28.63 14.14 10.75
C THR A 6 27.74 15.07 9.93
N ASP A 7 28.31 15.90 9.06
CA ASP A 7 27.55 16.81 8.19
C ASP A 7 26.68 16.02 7.19
N SER A 8 27.22 14.96 6.61
CA SER A 8 26.46 14.04 5.73
C SER A 8 25.32 13.35 6.49
N PHE A 9 25.52 13.00 7.77
CA PHE A 9 24.49 12.42 8.64
C PHE A 9 23.31 13.36 8.84
N TYR A 10 23.56 14.61 9.25
CA TYR A 10 22.51 15.61 9.44
C TYR A 10 21.79 15.93 8.12
N GLY A 11 22.53 16.06 7.02
CA GLY A 11 21.95 16.28 5.70
C GLY A 11 20.96 15.19 5.29
N LEU A 12 21.30 13.94 5.56
CA LEU A 12 20.43 12.80 5.27
C LEU A 12 19.16 12.80 6.15
N LEU A 13 19.27 13.07 7.44
CA LEU A 13 18.08 13.17 8.32
C LEU A 13 17.14 14.29 7.87
N VAL A 14 17.68 15.46 7.52
CA VAL A 14 16.90 16.57 6.97
C VAL A 14 16.21 16.17 5.67
N ALA A 15 16.91 15.50 4.76
CA ALA A 15 16.31 15.02 3.50
C ALA A 15 15.16 14.05 3.77
N ALA A 16 15.32 13.13 4.72
CA ALA A 16 14.25 12.19 5.13
C ALA A 16 13.02 12.92 5.69
N ALA A 17 13.25 13.93 6.54
CA ALA A 17 12.16 14.75 7.09
C ALA A 17 11.43 15.54 5.99
N VAL A 18 12.18 16.15 5.06
CA VAL A 18 11.61 16.92 3.93
C VAL A 18 10.77 16.05 3.03
N VAL A 19 11.25 14.86 2.65
CA VAL A 19 10.48 13.89 1.83
C VAL A 19 9.19 13.50 2.54
N ASN A 20 9.27 13.22 3.84
CA ASN A 20 8.12 12.81 4.63
C ASN A 20 7.12 13.96 4.81
N LEU A 21 7.59 15.16 5.08
CA LEU A 21 6.76 16.37 5.18
C LEU A 21 6.06 16.70 3.85
N ALA A 22 6.74 16.53 2.72
CA ALA A 22 6.18 16.77 1.40
C ALA A 22 5.12 15.71 1.01
N THR A 23 5.30 14.45 1.39
CA THR A 23 4.37 13.37 1.08
C THR A 23 3.16 13.31 2.01
N CYS A 24 3.28 13.79 3.25
CA CYS A 24 2.24 13.74 4.28
C CYS A 24 0.90 14.37 3.83
N PRO A 25 0.81 15.62 3.37
CA PRO A 25 -0.45 16.21 2.93
C PRO A 25 -1.06 15.45 1.75
N SER A 26 -0.22 14.97 0.83
CA SER A 26 -0.64 14.21 -0.34
C SER A 26 -1.18 12.84 0.07
N THR A 27 -0.56 12.17 1.04
CA THR A 27 -1.04 10.90 1.61
C THR A 27 -2.44 11.08 2.20
N ILE A 28 -2.63 12.10 3.03
CA ILE A 28 -3.92 12.42 3.66
C ILE A 28 -4.98 12.68 2.58
N PHE A 29 -4.69 13.61 1.68
CA PHE A 29 -5.64 14.05 0.66
C PHE A 29 -6.06 12.94 -0.28
N LEU A 30 -5.11 12.18 -0.83
CA LEU A 30 -5.41 11.15 -1.82
C LEU A 30 -6.15 9.95 -1.21
N ASN A 31 -5.84 9.55 0.01
CA ASN A 31 -6.54 8.45 0.68
C ASN A 31 -7.95 8.86 1.10
N ALA A 32 -8.15 10.09 1.60
CA ALA A 32 -9.48 10.64 1.83
C ALA A 32 -10.30 10.67 0.53
N LEU A 33 -9.69 11.08 -0.58
CA LEU A 33 -10.34 11.11 -1.89
C LEU A 33 -10.77 9.72 -2.38
N VAL A 34 -9.96 8.67 -2.16
CA VAL A 34 -10.33 7.27 -2.44
C VAL A 34 -11.59 6.88 -1.66
N MET A 35 -11.62 7.16 -0.36
CA MET A 35 -12.76 6.82 0.50
C MET A 35 -14.04 7.54 0.04
N VAL A 36 -13.95 8.85 -0.22
CA VAL A 36 -15.07 9.66 -0.72
C VAL A 36 -15.53 9.15 -2.08
N ALA A 37 -14.62 8.83 -3.00
CA ALA A 37 -14.94 8.32 -4.32
C ALA A 37 -15.73 7.00 -4.26
N VAL A 38 -15.27 6.04 -3.44
CA VAL A 38 -15.96 4.76 -3.26
C VAL A 38 -17.33 4.96 -2.60
N LYS A 39 -17.45 5.82 -1.59
CA LYS A 39 -18.72 6.13 -0.94
C LYS A 39 -19.72 6.81 -1.87
N ALA A 40 -19.28 7.80 -2.65
CA ALA A 40 -20.13 8.65 -3.47
C ALA A 40 -20.52 8.03 -4.81
N LYS A 41 -19.77 7.08 -5.35
CA LYS A 41 -20.01 6.53 -6.70
C LYS A 41 -20.38 5.05 -6.66
N ARG A 42 -21.65 4.72 -6.96
CA ARG A 42 -22.16 3.33 -7.00
C ARG A 42 -21.30 2.40 -7.88
N ARG A 43 -20.78 2.89 -9.01
CA ARG A 43 -19.89 2.12 -9.91
C ARG A 43 -18.58 1.69 -9.24
N LEU A 44 -18.12 2.40 -8.21
CA LEU A 44 -16.93 2.06 -7.43
C LEU A 44 -17.22 1.13 -6.26
N GLN A 45 -18.49 0.88 -5.90
CA GLN A 45 -18.87 0.06 -4.74
C GLN A 45 -18.79 -1.45 -5.05
N THR A 46 -17.73 -1.89 -5.70
CA THR A 46 -17.41 -3.32 -5.90
C THR A 46 -16.69 -3.88 -4.67
N HIS A 47 -16.77 -5.18 -4.45
CA HIS A 47 -16.14 -5.86 -3.30
C HIS A 47 -14.66 -5.48 -3.11
N PRO A 48 -13.80 -5.57 -4.15
CA PRO A 48 -12.39 -5.18 -3.99
C PRO A 48 -12.20 -3.69 -3.72
N ASN A 49 -13.05 -2.81 -4.26
CA ASN A 49 -12.92 -1.38 -4.03
C ASN A 49 -13.36 -0.98 -2.61
N ILE A 50 -14.28 -1.74 -2.00
CA ILE A 50 -14.65 -1.56 -0.59
C ILE A 50 -13.45 -1.87 0.29
N LEU A 51 -12.76 -3.00 0.06
CA LEU A 51 -11.54 -3.33 0.79
C LEU A 51 -10.40 -2.33 0.55
N LEU A 52 -10.28 -1.81 -0.69
CA LEU A 52 -9.33 -0.74 -0.98
C LEU A 52 -9.65 0.55 -0.22
N ALA A 53 -10.95 0.88 -0.03
CA ALA A 53 -11.35 2.02 0.79
C ALA A 53 -11.07 1.80 2.28
N CYS A 54 -11.23 0.57 2.79
CA CYS A 54 -10.84 0.21 4.16
C CYS A 54 -9.32 0.33 4.35
N MET A 55 -8.52 -0.11 3.37
CA MET A 55 -7.07 0.05 3.39
C MET A 55 -6.67 1.54 3.29
N ALA A 56 -7.39 2.34 2.49
CA ALA A 56 -7.15 3.78 2.42
C ALA A 56 -7.40 4.50 3.76
N LEU A 57 -8.26 3.98 4.63
CA LEU A 57 -8.39 4.49 6.00
C LEU A 57 -7.10 4.25 6.80
N THR A 58 -6.49 3.10 6.67
CA THR A 58 -5.19 2.80 7.31
C THR A 58 -4.10 3.75 6.81
N ASP A 59 -4.01 3.93 5.49
CA ASP A 59 -3.04 4.81 4.86
C ASP A 59 -3.27 6.30 5.20
N LEU A 60 -4.53 6.72 5.36
CA LEU A 60 -4.90 8.04 5.85
C LEU A 60 -4.34 8.27 7.26
N MET A 61 -4.46 7.28 8.15
CA MET A 61 -3.91 7.35 9.51
C MET A 61 -2.39 7.36 9.52
N VAL A 62 -1.72 6.70 8.58
CA VAL A 62 -0.27 6.85 8.38
C VAL A 62 0.08 8.31 8.12
N GLY A 63 -0.65 8.98 7.22
CA GLY A 63 -0.46 10.40 6.92
C GLY A 63 -0.75 11.32 8.12
N LEU A 64 -1.82 11.04 8.88
CA LEU A 64 -2.25 11.89 9.99
C LEU A 64 -1.41 11.73 11.27
N VAL A 65 -0.86 10.54 11.51
CA VAL A 65 -0.20 10.19 12.78
C VAL A 65 1.25 9.81 12.58
N VAL A 66 1.53 8.81 11.74
CA VAL A 66 2.88 8.22 11.67
C VAL A 66 3.88 9.17 11.02
N GLN A 67 3.50 9.79 9.88
CA GLN A 67 4.39 10.71 9.18
C GLN A 67 4.72 11.96 10.01
N PRO A 68 3.76 12.65 10.69
CA PRO A 68 4.08 13.73 11.59
C PRO A 68 4.95 13.31 12.77
N LEU A 69 4.70 12.17 13.39
CA LEU A 69 5.54 11.63 14.47
C LEU A 69 6.97 11.33 14.00
N HIS A 70 7.13 10.80 12.78
CA HIS A 70 8.46 10.60 12.19
C HIS A 70 9.21 11.91 11.99
N VAL A 71 8.53 12.96 11.51
CA VAL A 71 9.13 14.29 11.34
C VAL A 71 9.50 14.86 12.71
N ALA A 72 8.60 14.81 13.70
CA ALA A 72 8.87 15.27 15.06
C ALA A 72 10.07 14.54 15.68
N LYS A 73 10.11 13.22 15.57
CA LYS A 73 11.26 12.39 15.99
C LYS A 73 12.54 12.84 15.32
N THR A 74 12.52 13.11 14.01
CA THR A 74 13.72 13.54 13.26
C THR A 74 14.18 14.91 13.71
N ILE A 75 13.28 15.88 13.90
CA ILE A 75 13.60 17.22 14.39
C ILE A 75 14.22 17.13 15.79
N PHE A 76 13.66 16.29 16.65
CA PHE A 76 14.17 16.10 18.00
C PHE A 76 15.61 15.53 17.99
N ILE A 77 15.89 14.54 17.13
CA ILE A 77 17.27 14.01 16.94
C ILE A 77 18.24 15.12 16.51
N LEU A 78 17.79 16.01 15.61
CA LEU A 78 18.59 17.10 15.11
C LEU A 78 18.90 18.18 16.19
N GLN A 79 17.97 18.40 17.13
CA GLN A 79 18.08 19.45 18.15
C GLN A 79 18.74 18.97 19.44
N ALA A 80 18.36 17.79 19.95
CA ALA A 80 18.76 17.31 21.27
C ALA A 80 20.14 16.65 21.30
N GLY A 81 20.76 16.40 20.17
CA GLY A 81 22.03 15.68 20.13
C GLY A 81 21.92 14.29 20.77
N LYS A 82 22.61 14.06 21.91
CA LYS A 82 22.67 12.75 22.56
C LYS A 82 21.83 12.62 23.85
N ASP A 83 21.13 13.66 24.27
CA ASP A 83 20.39 13.64 25.54
C ASP A 83 19.01 13.00 25.38
N ALA A 84 18.99 11.69 25.57
CA ALA A 84 17.96 10.77 25.06
C ALA A 84 16.74 10.55 26.01
N HIS A 85 16.64 11.16 27.19
CA HIS A 85 15.57 10.82 28.15
C HIS A 85 14.17 11.36 27.78
N GLU A 86 14.07 12.52 27.13
CA GLU A 86 12.78 13.04 26.63
C GLU A 86 12.32 12.34 25.33
N PHE A 87 13.18 11.58 24.70
CA PHE A 87 12.98 10.89 23.44
C PHE A 87 12.01 9.69 23.54
N CYS A 88 11.91 9.10 24.71
CA CYS A 88 11.22 7.81 24.88
C CYS A 88 9.75 7.85 24.48
N ASN A 89 9.04 8.95 24.76
CA ASN A 89 7.61 9.06 24.48
C ASN A 89 7.30 9.23 23.01
N ILE A 90 8.06 10.07 22.27
CA ILE A 90 7.86 10.27 20.83
C ILE A 90 8.26 9.03 20.06
N ASP A 91 9.37 8.40 20.45
CA ASP A 91 9.85 7.17 19.81
C ASP A 91 8.86 6.01 20.03
N LEU A 92 8.33 5.86 21.25
CA LEU A 92 7.30 4.88 21.57
C LEU A 92 6.00 5.15 20.78
N ALA A 93 5.53 6.40 20.75
CA ALA A 93 4.32 6.77 20.01
C ALA A 93 4.48 6.51 18.51
N PHE A 94 5.64 6.85 17.95
CA PHE A 94 5.98 6.56 16.56
C PHE A 94 6.02 5.06 16.30
N ALA A 95 6.75 4.29 17.12
CA ALA A 95 6.90 2.84 16.95
C ALA A 95 5.55 2.12 17.05
N VAL A 96 4.73 2.46 18.05
CA VAL A 96 3.39 1.88 18.24
C VAL A 96 2.47 2.22 17.08
N SER A 97 2.41 3.48 16.67
CA SER A 97 1.55 3.91 15.56
C SER A 97 1.99 3.31 14.22
N LEU A 98 3.30 3.31 13.93
CA LEU A 98 3.86 2.66 12.74
C LEU A 98 3.48 1.18 12.71
N PHE A 99 3.62 0.48 13.84
CA PHE A 99 3.24 -0.90 13.98
C PHE A 99 1.76 -1.14 13.65
N ILE A 100 0.86 -0.44 14.34
CA ILE A 100 -0.58 -0.60 14.18
C ILE A 100 -0.99 -0.42 12.72
N PHE A 101 -0.57 0.67 12.10
CA PHE A 101 -1.02 1.01 10.75
C PHE A 101 -0.32 0.17 9.68
N SER A 102 0.96 -0.16 9.82
CA SER A 102 1.65 -1.04 8.86
C SER A 102 1.15 -2.48 8.92
N PHE A 103 0.93 -3.03 10.12
CA PHE A 103 0.36 -4.36 10.27
C PHE A 103 -1.09 -4.41 9.81
N GLY A 104 -1.88 -3.38 10.13
CA GLY A 104 -3.24 -3.21 9.62
C GLY A 104 -3.29 -3.19 8.08
N THR A 105 -2.40 -2.46 7.41
CA THR A 105 -2.29 -2.46 5.95
C THR A 105 -1.99 -3.86 5.41
N ASN A 106 -1.04 -4.59 6.00
CA ASN A 106 -0.73 -5.97 5.59
C ASN A 106 -1.94 -6.92 5.75
N CYS A 107 -2.69 -6.82 6.85
CA CYS A 107 -3.90 -7.60 7.04
C CYS A 107 -4.99 -7.26 6.02
N HIS A 108 -5.18 -5.99 5.66
CA HIS A 108 -6.12 -5.61 4.58
C HIS A 108 -5.69 -6.15 3.23
N LEU A 109 -4.38 -6.20 2.94
CA LEU A 109 -3.87 -6.84 1.72
C LEU A 109 -4.12 -8.34 1.70
N LEU A 110 -3.99 -9.00 2.85
CA LEU A 110 -4.36 -10.42 2.98
C LEU A 110 -5.84 -10.63 2.68
N LEU A 111 -6.73 -9.79 3.20
CA LEU A 111 -8.16 -9.81 2.87
C LEU A 111 -8.43 -9.61 1.38
N ILE A 112 -7.77 -8.62 0.76
CA ILE A 112 -7.90 -8.35 -0.69
C ILE A 112 -7.42 -9.55 -1.51
N SER A 113 -6.29 -10.15 -1.14
CA SER A 113 -5.74 -11.34 -1.81
C SER A 113 -6.64 -12.56 -1.67
N GLY A 114 -7.21 -12.78 -0.48
CA GLY A 114 -8.17 -13.85 -0.21
C GLY A 114 -9.49 -13.65 -0.98
N GLU A 115 -10.01 -12.44 -1.02
CA GLU A 115 -11.21 -12.10 -1.81
C GLU A 115 -10.97 -12.36 -3.31
N ARG A 116 -9.81 -11.97 -3.83
CA ARG A 116 -9.44 -12.26 -5.22
C ARG A 116 -9.31 -13.76 -5.51
N TYR A 117 -8.72 -14.52 -4.58
CA TYR A 117 -8.62 -15.97 -4.70
C TYR A 117 -9.99 -16.63 -4.78
N LEU A 118 -10.91 -16.26 -3.89
CA LEU A 118 -12.29 -16.77 -3.89
C LEU A 118 -13.04 -16.37 -5.18
N ALA A 119 -12.88 -15.12 -5.63
CA ALA A 119 -13.55 -14.64 -6.84
C ALA A 119 -13.12 -15.42 -8.09
N ILE A 120 -11.85 -15.79 -8.20
CA ILE A 120 -11.32 -16.49 -9.37
C ILE A 120 -11.52 -18.00 -9.28
N LYS A 121 -11.17 -18.62 -8.15
CA LYS A 121 -11.20 -20.09 -8.03
C LYS A 121 -12.57 -20.64 -7.65
N HIS A 122 -13.29 -19.95 -6.78
CA HIS A 122 -14.55 -20.42 -6.18
C HIS A 122 -15.68 -19.41 -6.40
N THR A 123 -16.00 -19.13 -7.66
CA THR A 123 -16.96 -18.09 -8.07
C THR A 123 -18.34 -18.24 -7.39
N PHE A 124 -18.86 -19.48 -7.27
CA PHE A 124 -20.14 -19.75 -6.61
C PHE A 124 -20.09 -19.48 -5.10
N THR A 125 -19.01 -19.91 -4.43
CA THR A 125 -18.80 -19.66 -3.00
C THR A 125 -18.61 -18.16 -2.75
N HIS A 126 -17.83 -17.49 -3.61
CA HIS A 126 -17.65 -16.04 -3.56
C HIS A 126 -18.98 -15.29 -3.59
N ALA A 127 -19.88 -15.63 -4.53
CA ALA A 127 -21.19 -14.99 -4.65
C ALA A 127 -22.08 -15.17 -3.40
N LYS A 128 -21.96 -16.32 -2.70
CA LYS A 128 -22.73 -16.61 -1.48
C LYS A 128 -22.11 -16.00 -0.21
N VAL A 129 -20.78 -16.01 -0.12
CA VAL A 129 -20.05 -15.66 1.11
C VAL A 129 -19.65 -14.19 1.15
N ILE A 130 -19.24 -13.61 0.03
CA ILE A 130 -18.72 -12.25 0.00
C ILE A 130 -19.85 -11.24 -0.17
N THR A 131 -20.17 -10.59 0.92
CA THR A 131 -21.14 -9.48 0.95
C THR A 131 -20.47 -8.20 1.46
N ARG A 132 -21.04 -7.06 1.11
CA ARG A 132 -20.54 -5.74 1.55
C ARG A 132 -20.40 -5.66 3.08
N ALA A 133 -21.41 -6.12 3.81
CA ALA A 133 -21.41 -6.10 5.28
C ALA A 133 -20.28 -6.98 5.86
N ARG A 134 -20.11 -8.18 5.31
CA ARG A 134 -19.03 -9.10 5.76
C ARG A 134 -17.64 -8.55 5.47
N LEU A 135 -17.43 -7.84 4.36
CA LEU A 135 -16.15 -7.21 4.07
C LEU A 135 -15.82 -6.07 5.05
N ILE A 136 -16.82 -5.24 5.39
CA ILE A 136 -16.64 -4.18 6.39
C ILE A 136 -16.38 -4.79 7.77
N LEU A 137 -17.15 -5.84 8.11
CA LEU A 137 -16.93 -6.57 9.37
C LEU A 137 -15.54 -7.20 9.45
N SER A 138 -15.07 -7.86 8.36
CA SER A 138 -13.72 -8.43 8.33
C SER A 138 -12.64 -7.35 8.50
N SER A 139 -12.84 -6.17 7.91
CA SER A 139 -11.96 -5.03 8.13
C SER A 139 -11.96 -4.56 9.60
N ALA A 140 -13.13 -4.50 10.25
CA ALA A 140 -13.22 -4.17 11.68
C ALA A 140 -12.53 -5.22 12.56
N VAL A 141 -12.74 -6.51 12.25
CA VAL A 141 -12.04 -7.61 12.94
C VAL A 141 -10.53 -7.52 12.76
N THR A 142 -10.05 -7.12 11.58
CA THR A 142 -8.62 -6.87 11.32
C THR A 142 -8.05 -5.81 12.28
N TRP A 143 -8.77 -4.72 12.51
CA TRP A 143 -8.35 -3.68 13.46
C TRP A 143 -8.28 -4.20 14.89
N ILE A 144 -9.31 -4.92 15.33
CA ILE A 144 -9.32 -5.53 16.67
C ILE A 144 -8.16 -6.52 16.83
N ALA A 145 -7.95 -7.41 15.84
CA ALA A 145 -6.86 -8.36 15.84
C ALA A 145 -5.50 -7.67 15.89
N THR A 146 -5.31 -6.56 15.17
CA THR A 146 -4.08 -5.78 15.20
C THR A 146 -3.82 -5.20 16.60
N MET A 147 -4.84 -4.68 17.28
CA MET A 147 -4.71 -4.14 18.63
C MET A 147 -4.39 -5.23 19.65
N VAL A 148 -5.10 -6.36 19.60
CA VAL A 148 -4.83 -7.51 20.46
C VAL A 148 -3.41 -8.03 20.23
N PHE A 149 -3.00 -8.15 18.96
CA PHE A 149 -1.65 -8.60 18.61
C PHE A 149 -0.57 -7.66 19.16
N LEU A 150 -0.76 -6.35 19.12
CA LEU A 150 0.15 -5.38 19.73
C LEU A 150 0.29 -5.60 21.24
N LEU A 151 -0.83 -5.79 21.94
CA LEU A 151 -0.80 -6.01 23.39
C LEU A 151 -0.05 -7.28 23.79
N VAL A 152 -0.18 -8.35 23.01
CA VAL A 152 0.51 -9.62 23.24
C VAL A 152 1.99 -9.54 22.90
N THR A 153 2.36 -8.86 21.80
CA THR A 153 3.73 -8.85 21.27
C THR A 153 4.61 -7.76 21.84
N ARG A 154 4.08 -6.85 22.64
CA ARG A 154 4.86 -5.72 23.21
C ARG A 154 6.11 -6.16 23.98
N TYR A 155 6.13 -7.39 24.49
CA TYR A 155 7.24 -7.98 25.21
C TYR A 155 8.10 -8.95 24.38
N LEU A 156 7.66 -9.29 23.17
CA LEU A 156 8.23 -10.33 22.32
C LEU A 156 8.52 -9.80 20.90
N VAL A 157 9.47 -8.88 20.80
CA VAL A 157 9.83 -8.23 19.50
C VAL A 157 10.15 -9.27 18.41
N VAL A 158 10.86 -10.36 18.75
CA VAL A 158 11.18 -11.43 17.79
C VAL A 158 9.91 -12.11 17.26
N PHE A 159 8.95 -12.37 18.14
CA PHE A 159 7.66 -12.95 17.74
C PHE A 159 6.90 -12.05 16.76
N PHE A 160 6.99 -10.73 16.95
CA PHE A 160 6.45 -9.76 16.02
C PHE A 160 7.02 -9.92 14.60
N PHE A 161 8.34 -9.97 14.45
CA PHE A 161 8.98 -10.14 13.14
C PHE A 161 8.60 -11.48 12.49
N ILE A 162 8.52 -12.55 13.26
CA ILE A 162 8.09 -13.87 12.78
C ILE A 162 6.66 -13.81 12.24
N CYS A 163 5.71 -13.26 13.01
CA CYS A 163 4.32 -13.13 12.57
C CYS A 163 4.17 -12.23 11.36
N GLY A 164 4.90 -11.10 11.32
CA GLY A 164 4.95 -10.23 10.15
C GLY A 164 5.45 -10.95 8.90
N ALA A 165 6.53 -11.74 9.03
CA ALA A 165 7.06 -12.55 7.94
C ALA A 165 6.07 -13.63 7.47
N ILE A 166 5.34 -14.28 8.40
CA ILE A 166 4.30 -15.27 8.06
C ILE A 166 3.15 -14.61 7.28
N VAL A 167 2.65 -13.46 7.74
CA VAL A 167 1.59 -12.73 7.04
C VAL A 167 2.05 -12.33 5.63
N GLN A 168 3.25 -11.78 5.51
CA GLN A 168 3.80 -11.36 4.22
C GLN A 168 4.01 -12.54 3.26
N SER A 169 4.52 -13.67 3.75
CA SER A 169 4.68 -14.89 2.97
C SER A 169 3.34 -15.47 2.54
N SER A 170 2.32 -15.42 3.40
CA SER A 170 0.95 -15.86 3.09
C SER A 170 0.31 -15.02 1.99
N ILE A 171 0.49 -13.70 2.01
CA ILE A 171 0.04 -12.79 0.96
C ILE A 171 0.70 -13.16 -0.38
N PHE A 172 2.02 -13.35 -0.37
CA PHE A 172 2.78 -13.70 -1.58
C PHE A 172 2.35 -15.07 -2.15
N LEU A 173 2.18 -16.06 -1.29
CA LEU A 173 1.71 -17.40 -1.69
C LEU A 173 0.31 -17.34 -2.29
N LEU A 174 -0.65 -16.67 -1.63
CA LEU A 174 -2.00 -16.48 -2.17
C LEU A 174 -1.95 -15.82 -3.54
N HIS A 175 -1.06 -14.85 -3.72
CA HIS A 175 -0.95 -14.15 -4.99
C HIS A 175 -0.43 -15.05 -6.12
N ILE A 176 0.56 -15.91 -5.83
CA ILE A 176 1.02 -16.95 -6.78
C ILE A 176 -0.13 -17.91 -7.14
N LEU A 177 -0.91 -18.34 -6.16
CA LEU A 177 -2.05 -19.25 -6.39
C LEU A 177 -3.11 -18.59 -7.26
N VAL A 178 -3.45 -17.34 -6.97
CA VAL A 178 -4.40 -16.54 -7.77
C VAL A 178 -3.89 -16.39 -9.22
N TYR A 179 -2.62 -16.07 -9.40
CA TYR A 179 -2.03 -15.89 -10.72
C TYR A 179 -2.01 -17.20 -11.54
N LYS A 180 -1.64 -18.33 -10.91
CA LYS A 180 -1.66 -19.65 -11.55
C LYS A 180 -3.08 -20.02 -11.99
N GLU A 181 -4.06 -19.83 -11.11
CA GLU A 181 -5.46 -20.13 -11.41
C GLU A 181 -6.02 -19.23 -12.52
N ALA A 182 -5.72 -17.96 -12.48
CA ALA A 182 -6.11 -17.00 -13.52
C ALA A 182 -5.52 -17.36 -14.90
N ARG A 183 -4.26 -17.82 -14.95
CA ARG A 183 -3.65 -18.32 -16.18
C ARG A 183 -4.34 -19.60 -16.69
N ARG A 184 -4.70 -20.52 -15.79
CA ARG A 184 -5.43 -21.74 -16.13
C ARG A 184 -6.78 -21.41 -16.76
N GLN A 185 -7.56 -20.56 -16.11
CA GLN A 185 -8.88 -20.14 -16.62
C GLN A 185 -8.78 -19.38 -17.94
N LYS A 186 -7.76 -18.55 -18.12
CA LYS A 186 -7.53 -17.87 -19.40
C LYS A 186 -7.34 -18.86 -20.55
N LYS A 187 -6.58 -19.94 -20.33
CA LYS A 187 -6.40 -20.99 -21.35
C LYS A 187 -7.72 -21.70 -21.66
N GLN A 188 -8.54 -22.01 -20.64
CA GLN A 188 -9.85 -22.66 -20.81
C GLN A 188 -10.84 -21.75 -21.58
N ILE A 189 -10.90 -20.46 -21.26
CA ILE A 189 -11.77 -19.51 -21.95
C ILE A 189 -11.36 -19.30 -23.42
N LEU A 190 -10.08 -19.43 -23.75
CA LEU A 190 -9.59 -19.34 -25.12
C LEU A 190 -9.87 -20.62 -25.93
N SER A 191 -9.92 -21.79 -25.28
CA SER A 191 -10.17 -23.08 -25.93
C SER A 191 -11.66 -23.45 -26.04
N GLN A 192 -12.55 -22.78 -25.31
CA GLN A 192 -13.98 -23.04 -25.28
C GLN A 192 -14.78 -21.87 -25.85
N GLN A 193 -15.91 -22.14 -26.50
CA GLN A 193 -16.90 -21.15 -26.90
C GLN A 193 -17.65 -20.63 -25.65
N VAL A 194 -17.02 -19.74 -24.92
CA VAL A 194 -17.59 -19.12 -23.70
C VAL A 194 -18.41 -17.90 -24.09
N SER A 195 -19.54 -17.67 -23.40
CA SER A 195 -20.38 -16.49 -23.62
C SER A 195 -19.59 -15.18 -23.48
N MET A 196 -19.97 -14.17 -24.28
CA MET A 196 -19.35 -12.83 -24.24
C MET A 196 -19.39 -12.22 -22.84
N GLU A 197 -20.43 -12.51 -22.07
CA GLU A 197 -20.64 -12.02 -20.71
C GLU A 197 -19.61 -12.62 -19.72
N ALA A 198 -19.39 -13.94 -19.78
CA ALA A 198 -18.40 -14.62 -18.97
C ALA A 198 -16.98 -14.16 -19.31
N ARG A 199 -16.69 -13.93 -20.61
CA ARG A 199 -15.41 -13.38 -21.07
C ARG A 199 -15.19 -11.94 -20.59
N ALA A 200 -16.23 -11.10 -20.60
CA ALA A 200 -16.15 -9.72 -20.10
C ALA A 200 -15.89 -9.70 -18.58
N LYS A 201 -16.61 -10.53 -17.82
CA LYS A 201 -16.41 -10.68 -16.36
C LYS A 201 -14.98 -11.13 -16.04
N PHE A 202 -14.49 -12.17 -16.71
CA PHE A 202 -13.13 -12.65 -16.55
C PHE A 202 -12.07 -11.55 -16.83
N ASN A 203 -12.26 -10.79 -17.91
CA ASN A 203 -11.35 -9.69 -18.24
C ASN A 203 -11.37 -8.58 -17.16
N GLN A 204 -12.51 -8.32 -16.53
CA GLN A 204 -12.62 -7.39 -15.41
C GLN A 204 -11.87 -7.91 -14.19
N ASP A 205 -12.01 -9.19 -13.85
CA ASP A 205 -11.31 -9.83 -12.73
C ASP A 205 -9.78 -9.84 -12.96
N MET A 206 -9.33 -10.09 -14.21
CA MET A 206 -7.92 -10.01 -14.58
C MET A 206 -7.33 -8.61 -14.46
N LYS A 207 -8.10 -7.56 -14.79
CA LYS A 207 -7.66 -6.16 -14.57
C LYS A 207 -7.52 -5.86 -13.08
N ALA A 208 -8.47 -6.30 -12.26
CA ALA A 208 -8.41 -6.14 -10.81
C ALA A 208 -7.21 -6.91 -10.21
N LEU A 209 -6.96 -8.14 -10.68
CA LEU A 209 -5.80 -8.93 -10.26
C LEU A 209 -4.48 -8.24 -10.58
N LYS A 210 -4.32 -7.74 -11.81
CA LYS A 210 -3.09 -7.00 -12.19
C LYS A 210 -2.84 -5.79 -11.30
N LEU A 211 -3.89 -5.05 -10.93
CA LEU A 211 -3.76 -3.94 -10.01
C LEU A 211 -3.29 -4.39 -8.63
N THR A 212 -3.95 -5.42 -8.07
CA THR A 212 -3.58 -5.98 -6.77
C THR A 212 -2.14 -6.50 -6.78
N SER A 213 -1.70 -7.13 -7.89
CA SER A 213 -0.31 -7.57 -8.07
C SER A 213 0.69 -6.42 -7.97
N ILE A 214 0.40 -5.29 -8.60
CA ILE A 214 1.30 -4.13 -8.57
C ILE A 214 1.40 -3.56 -7.16
N ILE A 215 0.27 -3.42 -6.47
CA ILE A 215 0.24 -2.94 -5.08
C ILE A 215 1.06 -3.86 -4.18
N LEU A 216 0.84 -5.17 -4.29
CA LEU A 216 1.56 -6.17 -3.50
C LEU A 216 3.06 -6.17 -3.77
N MET A 217 3.46 -6.07 -5.04
CA MET A 217 4.89 -6.00 -5.40
C MET A 217 5.53 -4.72 -4.89
N THR A 218 4.85 -3.58 -4.99
CA THR A 218 5.33 -2.30 -4.45
C THR A 218 5.52 -2.40 -2.94
N LEU A 219 4.51 -2.91 -2.21
CA LEU A 219 4.59 -3.10 -0.76
C LEU A 219 5.65 -4.13 -0.37
N PHE A 220 5.75 -5.24 -1.08
CA PHE A 220 6.76 -6.26 -0.83
C PHE A 220 8.18 -5.68 -0.92
N ILE A 221 8.47 -4.94 -1.98
CA ILE A 221 9.77 -4.28 -2.16
C ILE A 221 10.01 -3.25 -1.05
N CYS A 222 9.03 -2.40 -0.77
CA CYS A 222 9.15 -1.34 0.22
C CYS A 222 9.22 -1.84 1.67
N CYS A 223 8.61 -2.98 1.99
CA CYS A 223 8.66 -3.57 3.34
C CYS A 223 9.83 -4.52 3.54
N LEU A 224 10.25 -5.24 2.49
CA LEU A 224 11.34 -6.20 2.59
C LEU A 224 12.71 -5.51 2.65
N SER A 225 12.91 -4.44 1.88
CA SER A 225 14.18 -3.70 1.85
C SER A 225 14.60 -3.16 3.22
N PRO A 226 13.71 -2.54 4.03
CA PRO A 226 14.04 -2.12 5.38
C PRO A 226 14.42 -3.28 6.31
N LEU A 227 13.65 -4.37 6.24
CA LEU A 227 13.91 -5.55 7.08
C LEU A 227 15.30 -6.15 6.79
N ILE A 228 15.63 -6.30 5.50
CA ILE A 228 16.95 -6.78 5.09
C ILE A 228 18.04 -5.81 5.55
N LEU A 229 17.85 -4.51 5.33
CA LEU A 229 18.84 -3.51 5.68
C LEU A 229 19.10 -3.48 7.19
N VAL A 230 18.06 -3.48 8.02
CA VAL A 230 18.18 -3.51 9.48
C VAL A 230 18.80 -4.82 9.95
N PHE A 231 18.39 -5.96 9.39
CA PHE A 231 18.93 -7.28 9.76
C PHE A 231 20.40 -7.42 9.39
N VAL A 232 20.78 -7.02 8.17
CA VAL A 232 22.18 -7.09 7.69
C VAL A 232 23.07 -6.17 8.51
N THR A 233 22.63 -4.94 8.80
CA THR A 233 23.40 -4.03 9.64
C THR A 233 23.56 -4.55 11.06
N TRP A 234 22.52 -5.15 11.63
CA TRP A 234 22.59 -5.74 12.97
C TRP A 234 23.51 -6.96 13.00
N LEU A 235 23.39 -7.88 12.03
CA LEU A 235 24.12 -9.15 12.02
C LEU A 235 25.63 -8.96 11.70
N LEU A 236 25.93 -8.14 10.69
CA LEU A 236 27.31 -8.05 10.16
C LEU A 236 28.14 -6.97 10.84
N PHE A 237 27.49 -5.96 11.44
CA PHE A 237 28.20 -4.75 11.89
C PHE A 237 27.83 -4.32 13.32
N SER A 238 27.25 -5.21 14.15
CA SER A 238 26.74 -4.84 15.48
C SER A 238 27.77 -4.16 16.40
N GLU A 239 29.03 -4.54 16.31
CA GLU A 239 30.13 -3.93 17.11
C GLU A 239 30.87 -2.83 16.36
N ALA A 240 30.96 -2.91 15.03
CA ALA A 240 31.70 -1.97 14.21
C ALA A 240 30.90 -0.72 13.80
N ILE A 241 29.57 -0.69 13.98
CA ILE A 241 28.71 0.43 13.56
C ILE A 241 28.83 1.57 14.57
N PRO A 242 29.21 2.78 14.10
CA PRO A 242 29.19 3.98 14.95
C PRO A 242 27.78 4.26 15.49
N PRO A 243 27.63 4.83 16.71
CA PRO A 243 26.32 5.10 17.32
C PRO A 243 25.37 5.91 16.43
N HIS A 244 25.87 6.87 15.66
CA HIS A 244 25.08 7.68 14.73
C HIS A 244 24.51 6.84 13.57
N ALA A 245 25.24 5.84 13.07
CA ALA A 245 24.74 4.98 12.01
C ALA A 245 23.66 3.99 12.52
N LYS A 246 23.72 3.57 13.78
CA LYS A 246 22.66 2.77 14.42
C LYS A 246 21.31 3.50 14.46
N THR A 247 21.31 4.82 14.52
CA THR A 247 20.11 5.64 14.45
C THR A 247 19.65 5.91 13.02
N LEU A 248 20.59 6.15 12.09
CA LEU A 248 20.31 6.47 10.69
C LEU A 248 19.68 5.33 9.92
N VAL A 249 20.26 4.16 10.02
CA VAL A 249 19.84 3.00 9.23
C VAL A 249 18.33 2.71 9.39
N PRO A 250 17.77 2.61 10.61
CA PRO A 250 16.33 2.45 10.78
C PRO A 250 15.50 3.62 10.20
N HIS A 251 15.97 4.86 10.34
CA HIS A 251 15.25 6.02 9.80
C HIS A 251 15.07 5.95 8.28
N PHE A 252 16.15 5.65 7.55
CA PHE A 252 16.09 5.50 6.10
C PHE A 252 15.36 4.25 5.66
N ALA A 253 15.53 3.16 6.39
CA ALA A 253 14.84 1.92 6.13
C ALA A 253 13.30 2.07 6.18
N LEU A 254 12.78 2.98 7.00
CA LEU A 254 11.34 3.19 7.15
C LEU A 254 10.72 4.11 6.09
N LEU A 255 11.49 4.96 5.41
CA LEU A 255 10.97 5.87 4.40
C LEU A 255 10.18 5.15 3.28
N PRO A 256 10.66 4.06 2.67
CA PRO A 256 9.88 3.33 1.68
C PRO A 256 8.53 2.86 2.23
N VAL A 257 8.46 2.42 3.49
CA VAL A 257 7.21 2.01 4.13
C VAL A 257 6.22 3.17 4.23
N LEU A 258 6.68 4.35 4.64
CA LEU A 258 5.85 5.54 4.76
C LEU A 258 5.37 6.06 3.39
N ILE A 259 6.22 5.97 2.38
CA ILE A 259 5.88 6.39 1.01
C ILE A 259 4.85 5.45 0.36
N THR A 260 4.75 4.18 0.76
CA THR A 260 3.76 3.26 0.17
C THR A 260 2.33 3.72 0.37
N SER A 261 2.01 4.34 1.51
CA SER A 261 0.67 4.88 1.78
C SER A 261 0.29 6.02 0.82
N PHE A 262 1.27 6.78 0.33
CA PHE A 262 1.10 7.74 -0.76
C PHE A 262 0.97 7.05 -2.13
N LEU A 263 1.77 6.02 -2.39
CA LEU A 263 1.79 5.34 -3.69
C LEU A 263 0.49 4.57 -4.00
N ASN A 264 -0.18 4.03 -2.99
CA ASN A 264 -1.41 3.25 -3.16
C ASN A 264 -2.48 4.00 -3.95
N PRO A 265 -2.96 5.21 -3.54
CA PRO A 265 -3.96 5.95 -4.30
C PRO A 265 -3.44 6.43 -5.66
N VAL A 266 -2.15 6.71 -5.81
CA VAL A 266 -1.54 7.03 -7.11
C VAL A 266 -1.67 5.85 -8.07
N ILE A 267 -1.37 4.63 -7.62
CA ILE A 267 -1.53 3.40 -8.41
C ILE A 267 -2.99 3.22 -8.85
N TYR A 268 -3.97 3.45 -7.94
CA TYR A 268 -5.39 3.36 -8.29
C TYR A 268 -5.78 4.39 -9.35
N SER A 269 -5.34 5.63 -9.19
CA SER A 269 -5.65 6.72 -10.11
C SER A 269 -5.07 6.50 -11.50
N VAL A 270 -3.86 5.93 -11.60
CA VAL A 270 -3.22 5.63 -12.88
C VAL A 270 -3.83 4.41 -13.56
N ARG A 271 -4.15 3.35 -12.80
CA ARG A 271 -4.53 2.05 -13.37
C ARG A 271 -6.02 1.86 -13.58
N LYS A 272 -6.88 2.47 -12.77
CA LYS A 272 -8.34 2.32 -12.86
C LYS A 272 -8.98 3.59 -13.43
N LYS A 273 -9.52 3.48 -14.65
CA LYS A 273 -10.28 4.55 -15.31
C LYS A 273 -11.41 5.08 -14.43
N GLU A 274 -12.09 4.19 -13.72
CA GLU A 274 -13.21 4.52 -12.85
C GLU A 274 -12.80 5.44 -11.69
N PHE A 275 -11.63 5.20 -11.08
CA PHE A 275 -11.07 6.09 -10.04
C PHE A 275 -10.64 7.43 -10.63
N ARG A 276 -9.98 7.43 -11.79
CA ARG A 276 -9.61 8.70 -12.47
C ARG A 276 -10.83 9.58 -12.75
N LEU A 277 -11.87 8.98 -13.33
CA LEU A 277 -13.11 9.72 -13.62
C LEU A 277 -13.78 10.22 -12.33
N ALA A 278 -13.79 9.42 -11.27
CA ALA A 278 -14.34 9.83 -9.98
C ALA A 278 -13.55 11.00 -9.39
N PHE A 279 -12.21 10.95 -9.46
CA PHE A 279 -11.33 12.02 -8.96
C PHE A 279 -11.50 13.30 -9.75
N ILE A 280 -11.50 13.23 -11.10
CA ILE A 280 -11.74 14.38 -11.97
C ILE A 280 -13.10 15.02 -11.64
N LYS A 281 -14.15 14.19 -11.49
CA LYS A 281 -15.49 14.67 -11.16
C LYS A 281 -15.58 15.32 -9.78
N LEU A 282 -14.91 14.76 -8.78
CA LEU A 282 -14.93 15.28 -7.41
C LEU A 282 -14.09 16.56 -7.28
N LEU A 283 -12.90 16.58 -7.87
CA LEU A 283 -11.96 17.69 -7.74
C LEU A 283 -12.34 18.89 -8.61
N LEU A 284 -12.73 18.64 -9.86
CA LEU A 284 -13.03 19.71 -10.83
C LEU A 284 -14.52 20.03 -10.89
N ARG A 285 -15.37 19.36 -10.08
CA ARG A 285 -16.83 19.53 -10.09
C ARG A 285 -17.46 19.39 -11.47
N LYS A 286 -16.85 18.59 -12.35
CA LYS A 286 -17.29 18.43 -13.75
C LYS A 286 -18.42 17.40 -13.86
N SER A 287 -19.19 17.49 -14.97
CA SER A 287 -20.13 16.45 -15.37
C SER A 287 -19.38 15.15 -15.70
N LEU A 288 -20.10 14.03 -15.85
CA LEU A 288 -19.46 12.77 -16.23
C LEU A 288 -18.90 12.83 -17.66
N GLN A 289 -19.61 13.50 -18.57
CA GLN A 289 -19.18 13.69 -19.96
C GLN A 289 -17.90 14.51 -20.06
N ASP A 290 -17.83 15.63 -19.36
CA ASP A 290 -16.62 16.49 -19.33
C ASP A 290 -15.44 15.76 -18.68
N ALA A 291 -15.70 14.95 -17.65
CA ALA A 291 -14.66 14.16 -17.00
C ALA A 291 -14.13 13.06 -17.94
N GLU A 292 -14.98 12.43 -18.75
CA GLU A 292 -14.57 11.45 -19.75
C GLU A 292 -13.78 12.10 -20.88
N GLU A 293 -14.19 13.28 -21.35
CA GLU A 293 -13.46 14.03 -22.35
C GLU A 293 -12.09 14.49 -21.85
N PHE A 294 -12.03 15.05 -20.64
CA PHE A 294 -10.78 15.44 -19.99
C PHE A 294 -9.83 14.25 -19.82
N ASN A 295 -10.37 13.11 -19.35
CA ASN A 295 -9.58 11.88 -19.22
C ASN A 295 -9.10 11.37 -20.59
N ARG A 296 -9.87 11.52 -21.66
CA ARG A 296 -9.49 11.14 -23.03
C ARG A 296 -8.36 12.03 -23.54
N ARG A 297 -8.42 13.34 -23.30
CA ARG A 297 -7.36 14.28 -23.68
C ARG A 297 -6.04 13.96 -22.98
N LEU A 298 -6.06 13.67 -21.69
CA LEU A 298 -4.84 13.40 -20.90
C LEU A 298 -4.26 11.99 -21.10
N PHE A 299 -5.11 10.99 -21.26
CA PHE A 299 -4.71 9.58 -21.26
C PHE A 299 -5.05 8.82 -22.54
N GLY A 300 -5.81 9.40 -23.46
CA GLY A 300 -6.29 8.77 -24.70
C GLY A 300 -5.26 8.76 -25.83
N SER A 301 -4.34 9.69 -25.84
CA SER A 301 -3.30 9.83 -26.89
C SER A 301 -2.34 8.62 -26.93
N ARG A 302 -2.09 7.98 -25.78
CA ARG A 302 -1.18 6.82 -25.71
C ARG A 302 -1.71 5.53 -26.37
N ASN A 303 -3.03 5.38 -26.52
CA ASN A 303 -3.60 4.17 -27.13
C ASN A 303 -3.70 4.23 -28.66
N ASN A 304 -3.71 5.44 -29.23
CA ASN A 304 -3.75 5.60 -30.69
C ASN A 304 -2.39 5.42 -31.35
N THR A 305 -1.31 5.82 -30.68
CA THR A 305 0.07 5.65 -31.20
C THR A 305 0.47 4.16 -31.26
N VAL A 306 0.08 3.38 -30.27
CA VAL A 306 0.36 1.92 -30.22
C VAL A 306 -0.51 1.17 -31.25
N ARG A 307 -1.76 1.60 -31.51
CA ARG A 307 -2.61 1.00 -32.55
C ARG A 307 -2.16 1.34 -33.98
N GLN A 308 -1.61 2.53 -34.18
CA GLN A 308 -1.05 2.92 -35.49
C GLN A 308 0.26 2.22 -35.79
N GLN A 309 1.11 1.96 -34.79
CA GLN A 309 2.35 1.19 -34.98
C GLN A 309 2.07 -0.30 -35.27
N ILE A 310 1.09 -0.93 -34.64
CA ILE A 310 0.70 -2.31 -34.91
C ILE A 310 -0.02 -2.47 -36.26
N GLY A 311 -0.68 -1.42 -36.75
CA GLY A 311 -1.37 -1.42 -38.06
C GLY A 311 -0.49 -1.08 -39.27
N GLN A 312 0.76 -0.70 -39.03
CA GLN A 312 1.76 -0.44 -40.10
C GLN A 312 2.78 -1.58 -40.28
N GLU A 313 2.80 -2.57 -39.37
CA GLU A 313 3.66 -3.74 -39.45
C GLU A 313 2.89 -5.03 -39.89
N GLY A 314 1.66 -4.92 -40.32
CA GLY A 314 0.84 -5.99 -40.93
C GLY A 314 0.40 -5.58 -42.32
#